data_86d464f5c5a6b66ad54670e7fe5db285
#
_entry.id   86d464f5c5a6b66ad54670e7fe5db285
#
_cell.length_a   1.000
_cell.length_b   1.000
_cell.length_c   1.000
_cell.angle_alpha   90.00
_cell.angle_beta   90.00
_cell.angle_gamma   90.00
#
_symmetry.space_group_name_H-M   'P 1'
#
loop_
_entity.id
_entity.type
_entity.pdbx_description
1 polymer ?
#
loop_
_entity_poly.entity_id
_entity_poly.type
_entity_poly.pdbx_seq_one_letter_code
_entity_poly.pdbx_strand_id
1 'polypeptide(L)'
;MSTFMNTDPKAFSGVWVFCEQRQGVMMPTTFELISEGRKLADELGVQLSGILLGDNVDGIAAELGGYGADKVYVYNSPLLKDYTTDAYTKVITDAVHEFKPEILLFGASHIGRDLAPRCAARLHTGLCADCTHLDVDLNGYINFLRTGSSLDVDSMNFETKLFDVNTNLKMTRPAFGGHLMATIVCPRFRPAMATVRPGVMKKREFDAAGASKVEIVHPAFTLTEADIHTKVLEIVKAARAMVDLTGAEVVVSVGRGIAKDVEKGIALAEELAALMGGVVGASRAVVDAGWMTADHQVGQTGKTVHPRIYVALGISGAIQHKAGMQDSECIIAVNKSDVAPIFEVADYGICGDLFKVVPMMIEEMKALKK
;
A
#
# COMPACT_ATOMS: atom_id res chain seq x y z
N MET A 1 32.05 -19.89 -3.82
CA MET A 1 31.62 -18.63 -3.24
C MET A 1 30.95 -17.86 -4.35
N SER A 2 29.64 -17.62 -4.29
CA SER A 2 28.97 -16.76 -5.26
C SER A 2 29.51 -15.36 -5.08
N THR A 3 30.15 -14.82 -6.08
CA THR A 3 30.49 -13.40 -6.14
C THR A 3 29.20 -12.60 -6.12
N PHE A 4 28.99 -11.78 -5.11
CA PHE A 4 27.84 -10.88 -5.04
C PHE A 4 27.91 -9.89 -6.21
N MET A 5 27.07 -10.10 -7.21
CA MET A 5 27.11 -9.32 -8.46
C MET A 5 26.53 -7.90 -8.31
N ASN A 6 25.99 -7.55 -7.13
CA ASN A 6 25.30 -6.29 -6.85
C ASN A 6 26.10 -5.31 -5.98
N THR A 7 27.41 -5.47 -5.91
CA THR A 7 28.31 -4.64 -5.08
C THR A 7 28.78 -3.36 -5.77
N ASP A 8 28.56 -3.20 -7.08
CA ASP A 8 28.82 -1.96 -7.80
C ASP A 8 27.49 -1.23 -8.11
N PRO A 9 27.11 -0.25 -7.31
CA PRO A 9 25.86 0.49 -7.53
C PRO A 9 25.77 1.18 -8.89
N LYS A 10 26.92 1.57 -9.47
CA LYS A 10 26.96 2.26 -10.76
C LYS A 10 26.61 1.37 -11.97
N ALA A 11 26.64 0.05 -11.77
CA ALA A 11 26.26 -0.91 -12.80
C ALA A 11 24.72 -1.08 -12.91
N PHE A 12 23.96 -0.43 -12.02
CA PHE A 12 22.49 -0.55 -11.92
C PHE A 12 21.84 0.78 -12.31
N SER A 13 20.74 0.72 -13.04
CA SER A 13 19.97 1.90 -13.45
C SER A 13 18.51 1.55 -13.69
N GLY A 14 17.62 2.50 -13.42
CA GLY A 14 16.18 2.36 -13.63
C GLY A 14 15.40 2.02 -12.37
N VAL A 15 14.16 2.46 -12.35
CA VAL A 15 13.19 2.16 -11.30
C VAL A 15 12.25 1.08 -11.80
N TRP A 16 12.14 0.00 -11.03
CA TRP A 16 11.24 -1.11 -11.34
C TRP A 16 10.14 -1.23 -10.30
N VAL A 17 8.96 -1.61 -10.78
CA VAL A 17 7.79 -1.91 -9.96
C VAL A 17 7.32 -3.33 -10.27
N PHE A 18 7.21 -4.16 -9.24
CA PHE A 18 6.50 -5.44 -9.36
C PHE A 18 5.01 -5.16 -9.53
N CYS A 19 4.49 -5.53 -10.71
CA CYS A 19 3.11 -5.31 -11.09
C CYS A 19 2.25 -6.48 -10.59
N GLU A 20 1.75 -6.38 -9.35
CA GLU A 20 0.89 -7.41 -8.79
C GLU A 20 -0.44 -7.46 -9.54
N GLN A 21 -0.76 -8.64 -10.05
CA GLN A 21 -2.04 -8.98 -10.62
C GLN A 21 -2.60 -10.23 -9.96
N ARG A 22 -3.91 -10.41 -10.00
CA ARG A 22 -4.59 -11.62 -9.53
C ARG A 22 -5.59 -12.06 -10.57
N GLN A 23 -5.37 -13.23 -11.14
CA GLN A 23 -6.27 -13.83 -12.17
C GLN A 23 -6.53 -12.87 -13.35
N GLY A 24 -5.50 -12.16 -13.82
CA GLY A 24 -5.58 -11.23 -14.94
C GLY A 24 -6.14 -9.84 -14.58
N VAL A 25 -6.32 -9.54 -13.30
CA VAL A 25 -6.76 -8.21 -12.84
C VAL A 25 -5.62 -7.52 -12.11
N MET A 26 -5.22 -6.33 -12.57
CA MET A 26 -4.19 -5.53 -11.93
C MET A 26 -4.66 -5.01 -10.57
N MET A 27 -3.79 -5.11 -9.57
CA MET A 27 -4.11 -4.60 -8.23
C MET A 27 -3.96 -3.09 -8.16
N PRO A 28 -4.86 -2.37 -7.45
CA PRO A 28 -4.82 -0.90 -7.33
C PRO A 28 -3.47 -0.36 -6.86
N THR A 29 -2.83 -1.04 -5.91
CA THR A 29 -1.50 -0.67 -5.39
C THR A 29 -0.42 -0.65 -6.46
N THR A 30 -0.56 -1.44 -7.53
CA THR A 30 0.37 -1.39 -8.67
C THR A 30 0.34 -0.01 -9.35
N PHE A 31 -0.83 0.57 -9.54
CA PHE A 31 -0.97 1.90 -10.16
C PHE A 31 -0.42 3.01 -9.27
N GLU A 32 -0.60 2.90 -7.95
CA GLU A 32 0.02 3.80 -6.99
C GLU A 32 1.55 3.74 -7.11
N LEU A 33 2.12 2.53 -7.15
CA LEU A 33 3.56 2.33 -7.23
C LEU A 33 4.16 2.75 -8.57
N ILE A 34 3.49 2.53 -9.69
CA ILE A 34 3.93 3.05 -11.00
C ILE A 34 3.93 4.58 -10.96
N SER A 35 2.93 5.19 -10.34
CA SER A 35 2.85 6.65 -10.20
C SER A 35 3.98 7.22 -9.33
N GLU A 36 4.27 6.60 -8.20
CA GLU A 36 5.40 6.98 -7.34
C GLU A 36 6.75 6.68 -8.00
N GLY A 37 6.86 5.51 -8.66
CA GLY A 37 8.04 5.13 -9.44
C GLY A 37 8.36 6.13 -10.55
N ARG A 38 7.34 6.76 -11.16
CA ARG A 38 7.55 7.82 -12.16
C ARG A 38 8.22 9.05 -11.55
N LYS A 39 7.76 9.49 -10.36
CA LYS A 39 8.41 10.57 -9.62
C LYS A 39 9.88 10.25 -9.37
N LEU A 40 10.18 9.08 -8.80
CA LEU A 40 11.56 8.67 -8.51
C LEU A 40 12.42 8.55 -9.77
N ALA A 41 11.87 8.03 -10.87
CA ALA A 41 12.58 7.89 -12.13
C ALA A 41 12.86 9.23 -12.80
N ASP A 42 11.93 10.19 -12.72
CA ASP A 42 12.13 11.56 -13.21
C ASP A 42 13.24 12.29 -12.42
N GLU A 43 13.25 12.15 -11.10
CA GLU A 43 14.27 12.72 -10.22
C GLU A 43 15.67 12.13 -10.50
N LEU A 44 15.76 10.84 -10.84
CA LEU A 44 17.00 10.14 -11.19
C LEU A 44 17.40 10.33 -12.66
N GLY A 45 16.49 10.77 -13.53
CA GLY A 45 16.71 10.84 -14.97
C GLY A 45 16.84 9.46 -15.64
N VAL A 46 16.11 8.46 -15.15
CA VAL A 46 16.15 7.07 -15.62
C VAL A 46 14.78 6.56 -16.08
N GLN A 47 14.74 5.38 -16.69
CA GLN A 47 13.48 4.73 -17.09
C GLN A 47 12.73 4.14 -15.89
N LEU A 48 11.40 4.22 -15.97
CA LEU A 48 10.48 3.46 -15.13
C LEU A 48 10.00 2.22 -15.86
N SER A 49 10.17 1.05 -15.25
CA SER A 49 9.69 -0.19 -15.84
C SER A 49 8.79 -0.97 -14.87
N GLY A 50 7.72 -1.54 -15.42
CA GLY A 50 6.94 -2.56 -14.74
C GLY A 50 7.53 -3.96 -14.98
N ILE A 51 7.49 -4.84 -14.00
CA ILE A 51 7.71 -6.27 -14.18
C ILE A 51 6.41 -7.02 -13.86
N LEU A 52 5.81 -7.64 -14.89
CA LEU A 52 4.50 -8.27 -14.86
C LEU A 52 4.65 -9.77 -15.13
N LEU A 53 4.19 -10.59 -14.19
CA LEU A 53 4.25 -12.04 -14.26
C LEU A 53 2.85 -12.63 -14.27
N GLY A 54 2.64 -13.68 -15.07
CA GLY A 54 1.36 -14.39 -15.09
C GLY A 54 1.22 -15.38 -16.22
N ASP A 55 -0.03 -15.76 -16.48
CA ASP A 55 -0.43 -16.55 -17.65
C ASP A 55 -1.42 -15.70 -18.46
N ASN A 56 -1.06 -15.40 -19.72
CA ASN A 56 -1.86 -14.54 -20.62
C ASN A 56 -2.15 -13.13 -20.06
N VAL A 57 -1.12 -12.46 -19.51
CA VAL A 57 -1.27 -11.13 -18.87
C VAL A 57 -0.94 -9.95 -19.80
N ASP A 58 -0.68 -10.19 -21.10
CA ASP A 58 -0.35 -9.13 -22.07
C ASP A 58 -1.43 -8.04 -22.17
N GLY A 59 -2.70 -8.44 -22.10
CA GLY A 59 -3.83 -7.52 -22.24
C GLY A 59 -3.91 -6.41 -21.19
N ILE A 60 -3.27 -6.60 -20.04
CA ILE A 60 -3.25 -5.61 -18.94
C ILE A 60 -1.95 -4.81 -18.85
N ALA A 61 -0.92 -5.17 -19.64
CA ALA A 61 0.39 -4.53 -19.58
C ALA A 61 0.37 -3.07 -20.03
N ALA A 62 -0.36 -2.76 -21.09
CA ALA A 62 -0.41 -1.42 -21.67
C ALA A 62 -1.00 -0.37 -20.71
N GLU A 63 -1.90 -0.78 -19.82
CA GLU A 63 -2.51 0.11 -18.82
C GLU A 63 -1.46 0.79 -17.92
N LEU A 64 -0.35 0.09 -17.63
CA LEU A 64 0.73 0.63 -16.80
C LEU A 64 1.40 1.88 -17.40
N GLY A 65 1.46 1.97 -18.73
CA GLY A 65 1.93 3.17 -19.41
C GLY A 65 1.05 4.40 -19.16
N GLY A 66 -0.26 4.20 -18.99
CA GLY A 66 -1.20 5.27 -18.64
C GLY A 66 -0.95 5.88 -17.25
N TYR A 67 -0.22 5.19 -16.39
CA TYR A 67 0.19 5.68 -15.07
C TYR A 67 1.66 6.10 -15.02
N GLY A 68 2.39 6.01 -16.14
CA GLY A 68 3.72 6.58 -16.30
C GLY A 68 4.86 5.58 -16.52
N ALA A 69 4.59 4.28 -16.73
CA ALA A 69 5.62 3.32 -17.10
C ALA A 69 6.13 3.59 -18.52
N ASP A 70 7.45 3.63 -18.69
CA ASP A 70 8.08 3.72 -20.01
C ASP A 70 8.12 2.35 -20.68
N LYS A 71 8.29 1.29 -19.86
CA LYS A 71 8.47 -0.09 -20.33
C LYS A 71 7.79 -1.08 -19.39
N VAL A 72 7.32 -2.19 -19.93
CA VAL A 72 6.81 -3.33 -19.15
C VAL A 72 7.47 -4.62 -19.62
N TYR A 73 8.16 -5.29 -18.72
CA TYR A 73 8.69 -6.63 -18.93
C TYR A 73 7.62 -7.64 -18.56
N VAL A 74 7.13 -8.39 -19.56
CA VAL A 74 6.06 -9.37 -19.40
C VAL A 74 6.64 -10.77 -19.43
N TYR A 75 6.39 -11.54 -18.39
CA TYR A 75 6.79 -12.94 -18.25
C TYR A 75 5.55 -13.82 -18.22
N ASN A 76 5.21 -14.41 -19.38
CA ASN A 76 4.06 -15.28 -19.55
C ASN A 76 4.47 -16.76 -19.46
N SER A 77 3.84 -17.50 -18.54
CA SER A 77 3.96 -18.95 -18.44
C SER A 77 2.76 -19.53 -17.69
N PRO A 78 2.26 -20.73 -18.11
CA PRO A 78 1.28 -21.45 -17.31
C PRO A 78 1.72 -21.73 -15.87
N LEU A 79 3.03 -21.83 -15.62
CA LEU A 79 3.62 -21.99 -14.29
C LEU A 79 3.56 -20.73 -13.41
N LEU A 80 3.21 -19.58 -14.00
CA LEU A 80 3.02 -18.30 -13.32
C LEU A 80 1.53 -17.93 -13.19
N LYS A 81 0.62 -18.82 -13.58
CA LYS A 81 -0.83 -18.59 -13.52
C LYS A 81 -1.28 -18.24 -12.10
N ASP A 82 -0.88 -19.06 -11.14
CA ASP A 82 -1.16 -18.87 -9.74
C ASP A 82 0.14 -18.50 -9.02
N TYR A 83 0.03 -17.57 -8.04
CA TYR A 83 1.19 -17.13 -7.29
C TYR A 83 1.81 -18.30 -6.50
N THR A 84 3.08 -18.55 -6.72
CA THR A 84 3.95 -19.33 -5.84
C THR A 84 5.23 -18.54 -5.59
N THR A 85 5.71 -18.50 -4.35
CA THR A 85 6.89 -17.72 -3.97
C THR A 85 8.12 -18.14 -4.76
N ASP A 86 8.30 -19.44 -4.99
CA ASP A 86 9.48 -19.98 -5.67
C ASP A 86 9.55 -19.56 -7.14
N ALA A 87 8.45 -19.72 -7.89
CA ALA A 87 8.38 -19.38 -9.32
C ALA A 87 8.60 -17.86 -9.53
N TYR A 88 7.86 -17.05 -8.80
CA TYR A 88 7.94 -15.59 -8.91
C TYR A 88 9.31 -15.06 -8.48
N THR A 89 9.87 -15.57 -7.37
CA THR A 89 11.22 -15.20 -6.93
C THR A 89 12.27 -15.53 -7.98
N LYS A 90 12.20 -16.73 -8.60
CA LYS A 90 13.15 -17.11 -9.63
C LYS A 90 13.13 -16.14 -10.80
N VAL A 91 11.96 -15.90 -11.38
CA VAL A 91 11.83 -15.04 -12.56
C VAL A 91 12.28 -13.60 -12.25
N ILE A 92 11.85 -13.02 -11.12
CA ILE A 92 12.23 -11.66 -10.73
C ILE A 92 13.74 -11.55 -10.49
N THR A 93 14.34 -12.50 -9.78
CA THR A 93 15.77 -12.42 -9.48
C THR A 93 16.63 -12.64 -10.72
N ASP A 94 16.22 -13.52 -11.63
CA ASP A 94 16.90 -13.71 -12.91
C ASP A 94 16.81 -12.43 -13.77
N ALA A 95 15.63 -11.80 -13.83
CA ALA A 95 15.44 -10.52 -14.50
C ALA A 95 16.29 -9.39 -13.89
N VAL A 96 16.40 -9.31 -12.56
CA VAL A 96 17.27 -8.32 -11.88
C VAL A 96 18.75 -8.55 -12.23
N HIS A 97 19.21 -9.78 -12.32
CA HIS A 97 20.57 -10.08 -12.75
C HIS A 97 20.85 -9.66 -14.19
N GLU A 98 19.86 -9.79 -15.07
CA GLU A 98 20.00 -9.45 -16.48
C GLU A 98 19.94 -7.93 -16.70
N PHE A 99 18.91 -7.26 -16.18
CA PHE A 99 18.60 -5.86 -16.50
C PHE A 99 19.10 -4.86 -15.46
N LYS A 100 19.48 -5.29 -14.27
CA LYS A 100 20.13 -4.50 -13.22
C LYS A 100 19.39 -3.20 -12.85
N PRO A 101 18.13 -3.27 -12.40
CA PRO A 101 17.43 -2.08 -11.90
C PRO A 101 18.10 -1.54 -10.64
N GLU A 102 18.13 -0.22 -10.47
CA GLU A 102 18.66 0.43 -9.27
C GLU A 102 17.68 0.33 -8.10
N ILE A 103 16.40 0.45 -8.38
CA ILE A 103 15.30 0.40 -7.40
C ILE A 103 14.30 -0.67 -7.84
N LEU A 104 13.79 -1.44 -6.88
CA LEU A 104 12.70 -2.41 -7.11
C LEU A 104 11.65 -2.29 -6.01
N LEU A 105 10.44 -1.85 -6.40
CA LEU A 105 9.32 -1.60 -5.50
C LEU A 105 8.28 -2.72 -5.57
N PHE A 106 7.70 -3.06 -4.42
CA PHE A 106 6.59 -4.00 -4.26
C PHE A 106 5.46 -3.35 -3.46
N GLY A 107 4.21 -3.69 -3.72
CA GLY A 107 3.13 -3.39 -2.78
C GLY A 107 3.27 -4.22 -1.51
N ALA A 108 3.01 -3.66 -0.34
CA ALA A 108 2.98 -4.40 0.93
C ALA A 108 1.65 -5.19 1.10
N SER A 109 1.14 -5.76 0.04
CA SER A 109 0.07 -6.75 0.01
C SER A 109 0.51 -8.07 0.66
N HIS A 110 -0.37 -9.04 0.82
CA HIS A 110 0.02 -10.38 1.30
C HIS A 110 1.07 -11.03 0.40
N ILE A 111 0.92 -10.90 -0.94
CA ILE A 111 1.89 -11.42 -1.91
C ILE A 111 3.20 -10.66 -1.81
N GLY A 112 3.17 -9.33 -1.81
CA GLY A 112 4.41 -8.55 -1.76
C GLY A 112 5.19 -8.71 -0.46
N ARG A 113 4.51 -8.89 0.67
CA ARG A 113 5.15 -9.18 1.98
C ARG A 113 5.81 -10.56 2.04
N ASP A 114 5.35 -11.52 1.25
CA ASP A 114 5.97 -12.83 1.09
C ASP A 114 7.11 -12.80 0.06
N LEU A 115 6.86 -12.21 -1.11
CA LEU A 115 7.76 -12.23 -2.28
C LEU A 115 8.99 -11.35 -2.11
N ALA A 116 8.82 -10.10 -1.67
CA ALA A 116 9.92 -9.12 -1.63
C ALA A 116 11.07 -9.55 -0.69
N PRO A 117 10.83 -10.06 0.53
CA PRO A 117 11.91 -10.56 1.38
C PRO A 117 12.65 -11.75 0.76
N ARG A 118 11.93 -12.61 0.04
CA ARG A 118 12.52 -13.77 -0.63
C ARG A 118 13.44 -13.33 -1.79
N CYS A 119 12.99 -12.35 -2.58
CA CYS A 119 13.82 -11.73 -3.63
C CYS A 119 15.05 -11.05 -3.01
N ALA A 120 14.88 -10.25 -1.96
CA ALA A 120 15.98 -9.54 -1.30
C ALA A 120 17.04 -10.49 -0.76
N ALA A 121 16.62 -11.58 -0.10
CA ALA A 121 17.53 -12.61 0.40
C ALA A 121 18.31 -13.28 -0.74
N ARG A 122 17.65 -13.60 -1.86
CA ARG A 122 18.29 -14.25 -3.01
C ARG A 122 19.23 -13.32 -3.77
N LEU A 123 18.91 -12.02 -3.81
CA LEU A 123 19.74 -10.96 -4.41
C LEU A 123 20.82 -10.44 -3.45
N HIS A 124 20.82 -10.86 -2.20
CA HIS A 124 21.72 -10.37 -1.15
C HIS A 124 21.71 -8.84 -1.00
N THR A 125 20.51 -8.24 -1.03
CA THR A 125 20.34 -6.80 -0.87
C THR A 125 19.43 -6.45 0.31
N GLY A 126 19.37 -5.17 0.67
CA GLY A 126 18.50 -4.68 1.73
C GLY A 126 17.06 -4.47 1.25
N LEU A 127 16.10 -4.71 2.15
CA LEU A 127 14.69 -4.44 1.95
C LEU A 127 14.14 -3.61 3.11
N CYS A 128 13.52 -2.47 2.81
CA CYS A 128 12.69 -1.76 3.78
C CYS A 128 11.23 -2.17 3.62
N ALA A 129 10.63 -2.68 4.69
CA ALA A 129 9.26 -3.15 4.65
C ALA A 129 8.26 -2.10 5.13
N ASP A 130 7.06 -2.06 4.49
CA ASP A 130 5.91 -1.27 4.91
C ASP A 130 6.15 0.25 4.88
N CYS A 131 6.84 0.73 3.83
CA CYS A 131 7.14 2.14 3.62
C CYS A 131 5.88 2.96 3.38
N THR A 132 5.91 4.20 3.84
CA THR A 132 4.85 5.19 3.64
C THR A 132 5.33 6.43 2.89
N HIS A 133 6.66 6.59 2.72
CA HIS A 133 7.24 7.68 1.95
C HIS A 133 8.55 7.26 1.31
N LEU A 134 8.81 7.74 0.09
CA LEU A 134 9.99 7.44 -0.70
C LEU A 134 10.55 8.72 -1.33
N ASP A 135 11.87 8.92 -1.24
CA ASP A 135 12.60 10.00 -1.93
C ASP A 135 13.94 9.52 -2.43
N VAL A 136 14.38 10.04 -3.55
CA VAL A 136 15.77 9.93 -4.04
C VAL A 136 16.47 11.27 -3.96
N ASP A 137 15.77 12.39 -4.23
CA ASP A 137 16.31 13.73 -4.05
C ASP A 137 16.47 14.11 -2.57
N LEU A 138 17.61 14.68 -2.23
CA LEU A 138 17.88 15.12 -0.86
C LEU A 138 17.01 16.31 -0.44
N ASN A 139 16.78 17.25 -1.35
CA ASN A 139 15.97 18.44 -1.05
C ASN A 139 14.51 18.07 -0.84
N GLY A 140 13.98 17.13 -1.64
CA GLY A 140 12.65 16.56 -1.46
C GLY A 140 12.52 15.91 -0.08
N TYR A 141 13.50 15.09 0.31
CA TYR A 141 13.54 14.46 1.63
C TYR A 141 13.65 15.48 2.79
N ILE A 142 14.49 16.49 2.67
CA ILE A 142 14.61 17.57 3.66
C ILE A 142 13.27 18.31 3.81
N ASN A 143 12.59 18.62 2.70
CA ASN A 143 11.29 19.27 2.73
C ASN A 143 10.23 18.38 3.40
N PHE A 144 10.22 17.08 3.10
CA PHE A 144 9.36 16.11 3.79
C PHE A 144 9.59 16.12 5.30
N LEU A 145 10.85 16.13 5.76
CA LEU A 145 11.15 16.22 7.20
C LEU A 145 10.66 17.54 7.82
N ARG A 146 10.80 18.66 7.12
CA ARG A 146 10.34 19.98 7.61
C ARG A 146 8.83 20.06 7.77
N THR A 147 8.09 19.46 6.86
CA THR A 147 6.63 19.55 6.83
C THR A 147 5.95 18.45 7.65
N GLY A 148 6.59 17.29 7.76
CA GLY A 148 5.98 16.08 8.33
C GLY A 148 6.57 15.61 9.66
N SER A 149 7.55 16.32 10.24
CA SER A 149 8.16 15.93 11.50
C SER A 149 8.37 17.08 12.46
N SER A 150 8.61 16.76 13.75
CA SER A 150 8.99 17.72 14.79
C SER A 150 10.51 17.94 14.90
N LEU A 151 11.29 17.44 13.94
CA LEU A 151 12.74 17.55 13.94
C LEU A 151 13.19 18.98 13.61
N ASP A 152 14.22 19.46 14.30
CA ASP A 152 14.95 20.66 13.90
C ASP A 152 15.90 20.31 12.75
N VAL A 153 15.34 20.32 11.53
CA VAL A 153 16.02 19.89 10.31
C VAL A 153 17.21 20.77 9.97
N ASP A 154 17.17 22.06 10.36
CA ASP A 154 18.25 23.02 10.07
C ASP A 154 19.50 22.79 10.92
N SER A 155 19.36 22.08 12.05
CA SER A 155 20.48 21.62 12.87
C SER A 155 21.12 20.31 12.42
N MET A 156 20.49 19.61 11.44
CA MET A 156 20.95 18.29 10.98
C MET A 156 22.04 18.42 9.92
N ASN A 157 23.06 17.55 10.00
CA ASN A 157 24.08 17.45 8.98
C ASN A 157 23.72 16.33 7.97
N PHE A 158 23.39 16.70 6.74
CA PHE A 158 23.10 15.80 5.63
C PHE A 158 24.34 15.55 4.72
N GLU A 159 25.46 16.20 4.96
CA GLU A 159 26.71 16.03 4.17
C GLU A 159 27.43 14.72 4.50
N THR A 160 26.71 13.63 4.66
CA THR A 160 27.29 12.32 4.90
C THR A 160 27.15 11.46 3.64
N LYS A 161 28.13 10.57 3.39
CA LYS A 161 28.06 9.60 2.28
C LYS A 161 26.81 8.69 2.31
N LEU A 162 26.09 8.62 3.42
CA LEU A 162 24.85 7.85 3.56
C LEU A 162 23.69 8.53 2.85
N PHE A 163 23.70 9.85 2.77
CA PHE A 163 22.71 10.66 2.07
C PHE A 163 23.24 11.17 0.71
N ASP A 164 24.16 10.42 0.09
CA ASP A 164 24.67 10.75 -1.21
C ASP A 164 23.51 11.05 -2.18
N VAL A 165 23.53 12.25 -2.69
CA VAL A 165 22.39 13.06 -3.11
C VAL A 165 21.59 12.44 -4.23
N ASN A 166 22.21 11.60 -5.06
CA ASN A 166 21.64 11.22 -6.34
C ASN A 166 21.39 9.73 -6.54
N THR A 167 21.68 8.87 -5.56
CA THR A 167 21.65 7.44 -5.81
C THR A 167 21.03 6.59 -4.68
N ASN A 168 20.78 7.17 -3.51
CA ASN A 168 20.26 6.38 -2.40
C ASN A 168 18.78 6.66 -2.16
N LEU A 169 17.95 5.66 -2.47
CA LEU A 169 16.55 5.67 -2.10
C LEU A 169 16.41 5.80 -0.58
N LYS A 170 15.71 6.83 -0.14
CA LYS A 170 15.34 7.09 1.25
C LYS A 170 13.96 6.51 1.49
N MET A 171 13.90 5.43 2.27
CA MET A 171 12.70 4.65 2.50
C MET A 171 12.19 4.92 3.92
N THR A 172 11.14 5.71 4.04
CA THR A 172 10.58 6.07 5.33
C THR A 172 9.39 5.17 5.68
N ARG A 173 9.43 4.63 6.89
CA ARG A 173 8.41 3.73 7.41
C ARG A 173 8.03 4.07 8.86
N PRO A 174 6.78 3.82 9.28
CA PRO A 174 6.41 3.91 10.68
C PRO A 174 7.07 2.80 11.49
N ALA A 175 7.50 3.16 12.70
CA ALA A 175 8.06 2.27 13.71
C ALA A 175 7.34 2.49 15.04
N PHE A 176 7.44 1.51 15.96
CA PHE A 176 6.84 1.60 17.30
C PHE A 176 5.35 2.03 17.28
N GLY A 177 4.55 1.38 16.45
CA GLY A 177 3.11 1.67 16.37
C GLY A 177 2.75 2.98 15.69
N GLY A 178 3.68 3.59 14.95
CA GLY A 178 3.46 4.87 14.26
C GLY A 178 3.95 6.10 15.03
N HIS A 179 4.44 5.94 16.25
CA HIS A 179 4.98 7.06 17.05
C HIS A 179 6.32 7.59 16.56
N LEU A 180 7.05 6.76 15.83
CA LEU A 180 8.34 7.13 15.24
C LEU A 180 8.33 6.81 13.76
N MET A 181 9.01 7.64 12.98
CA MET A 181 9.30 7.37 11.58
C MET A 181 10.79 7.04 11.45
N ALA A 182 11.08 5.93 10.79
CA ALA A 182 12.45 5.50 10.53
C ALA A 182 12.73 5.59 9.04
N THR A 183 13.79 6.31 8.65
CA THR A 183 14.27 6.35 7.27
C THR A 183 15.45 5.40 7.11
N ILE A 184 15.32 4.49 6.17
CA ILE A 184 16.31 3.45 5.85
C ILE A 184 16.91 3.76 4.49
N VAL A 185 18.22 3.57 4.38
CA VAL A 185 18.98 3.65 3.11
C VAL A 185 19.82 2.39 2.91
N CYS A 186 19.98 1.96 1.66
CA CYS A 186 20.79 0.81 1.28
C CYS A 186 21.96 1.26 0.40
N PRO A 187 23.07 1.77 0.99
CA PRO A 187 24.12 2.45 0.21
C PRO A 187 25.04 1.52 -0.57
N ARG A 188 25.10 0.22 -0.21
CA ARG A 188 26.11 -0.71 -0.72
C ARG A 188 25.63 -1.63 -1.82
N PHE A 189 24.39 -2.09 -1.74
CA PHE A 189 23.84 -3.13 -2.60
C PHE A 189 22.68 -2.63 -3.44
N ARG A 190 22.47 -3.24 -4.59
CA ARG A 190 21.37 -2.96 -5.51
C ARG A 190 20.66 -4.27 -5.90
N PRO A 191 19.39 -4.18 -6.29
CA PRO A 191 18.55 -2.99 -6.19
C PRO A 191 18.28 -2.57 -4.74
N ALA A 192 18.03 -1.27 -4.49
CA ALA A 192 17.40 -0.84 -3.27
C ALA A 192 15.94 -1.30 -3.32
N MET A 193 15.47 -2.04 -2.31
CA MET A 193 14.15 -2.65 -2.34
C MET A 193 13.25 -2.11 -1.23
N ALA A 194 12.00 -1.88 -1.58
CA ALA A 194 10.96 -1.48 -0.62
C ALA A 194 9.66 -2.25 -0.86
N THR A 195 8.95 -2.60 0.22
CA THR A 195 7.52 -2.81 0.13
C THR A 195 6.80 -1.57 0.61
N VAL A 196 5.79 -1.12 -0.13
CA VAL A 196 5.05 0.11 0.13
C VAL A 196 3.64 -0.22 0.56
N ARG A 197 3.17 0.42 1.62
CA ARG A 197 1.83 0.19 2.17
C ARG A 197 0.78 0.58 1.14
N PRO A 198 -0.21 -0.27 0.85
CA PRO A 198 -1.33 0.08 -0.03
C PRO A 198 -2.11 1.30 0.48
N GLY A 199 -2.53 2.16 -0.44
CA GLY A 199 -3.35 3.34 -0.14
C GLY A 199 -2.58 4.54 0.39
N VAL A 200 -1.23 4.51 0.45
CA VAL A 200 -0.43 5.66 0.92
C VAL A 200 0.17 6.48 -0.20
N MET A 201 0.37 5.90 -1.38
CA MET A 201 0.90 6.64 -2.52
C MET A 201 -0.24 7.13 -3.42
N LYS A 202 -0.11 8.37 -3.89
CA LYS A 202 -1.14 8.97 -4.73
C LYS A 202 -1.05 8.44 -6.17
N LYS A 203 -2.11 7.77 -6.62
CA LYS A 203 -2.26 7.36 -8.01
C LYS A 203 -2.42 8.59 -8.92
N ARG A 204 -1.68 8.63 -10.04
CA ARG A 204 -1.83 9.65 -11.08
C ARG A 204 -3.15 9.45 -11.84
N GLU A 205 -3.61 10.51 -12.50
CA GLU A 205 -4.67 10.37 -13.49
C GLU A 205 -4.19 9.53 -14.68
N PHE A 206 -5.11 8.73 -15.23
CA PHE A 206 -4.81 7.86 -16.36
C PHE A 206 -4.59 8.67 -17.65
N ASP A 207 -3.45 8.47 -18.30
CA ASP A 207 -3.11 9.06 -19.60
C ASP A 207 -3.18 8.00 -20.71
N ALA A 208 -4.22 8.09 -21.55
CA ALA A 208 -4.39 7.18 -22.66
C ALA A 208 -3.25 7.26 -23.70
N ALA A 209 -2.60 8.43 -23.84
CA ALA A 209 -1.46 8.60 -24.72
C ALA A 209 -0.22 7.88 -24.19
N GLY A 210 -0.02 7.88 -22.86
CA GLY A 210 1.03 7.11 -22.21
C GLY A 210 0.80 5.59 -22.37
N ALA A 211 -0.44 5.12 -22.19
CA ALA A 211 -0.79 3.72 -22.37
C ALA A 211 -0.51 3.21 -23.80
N SER A 212 -0.64 4.08 -24.81
CA SER A 212 -0.37 3.70 -26.21
C SER A 212 1.10 3.73 -26.58
N LYS A 213 1.98 4.34 -25.75
CA LYS A 213 3.41 4.52 -26.04
C LYS A 213 4.31 3.59 -25.23
N VAL A 214 3.79 2.93 -24.20
CA VAL A 214 4.59 2.04 -23.37
C VAL A 214 5.21 0.91 -24.20
N GLU A 215 6.50 0.67 -23.99
CA GLU A 215 7.22 -0.42 -24.61
C GLU A 215 6.93 -1.74 -23.85
N ILE A 216 6.34 -2.73 -24.52
CA ILE A 216 6.10 -4.06 -23.95
C ILE A 216 7.19 -4.99 -24.45
N VAL A 217 7.93 -5.60 -23.51
CA VAL A 217 9.06 -6.50 -23.80
C VAL A 217 8.78 -7.88 -23.22
N HIS A 218 9.04 -8.90 -24.01
CA HIS A 218 8.93 -10.30 -23.60
C HIS A 218 10.34 -10.92 -23.53
N PRO A 219 11.03 -10.84 -22.38
CA PRO A 219 12.35 -11.44 -22.24
C PRO A 219 12.26 -12.96 -22.33
N ALA A 220 13.30 -13.57 -22.88
CA ALA A 220 13.45 -15.01 -22.80
C ALA A 220 13.78 -15.40 -21.34
N PHE A 221 13.11 -16.41 -20.81
CA PHE A 221 13.36 -16.91 -19.46
C PHE A 221 13.16 -18.43 -19.40
N THR A 222 13.74 -19.04 -18.38
CA THR A 222 13.59 -20.47 -18.12
C THR A 222 12.93 -20.69 -16.78
N LEU A 223 11.77 -21.30 -16.80
CA LEU A 223 11.06 -21.74 -15.60
C LEU A 223 10.53 -23.15 -15.83
N THR A 224 10.82 -24.05 -14.93
CA THR A 224 10.42 -25.46 -15.01
C THR A 224 9.68 -25.87 -13.72
N GLU A 225 8.95 -26.99 -13.78
CA GLU A 225 8.30 -27.55 -12.59
C GLU A 225 9.30 -27.87 -11.46
N ALA A 226 10.55 -28.17 -11.80
CA ALA A 226 11.61 -28.44 -10.82
C ALA A 226 12.01 -27.20 -9.99
N ASP A 227 11.70 -26.00 -10.49
CA ASP A 227 11.96 -24.73 -9.78
C ASP A 227 10.88 -24.42 -8.75
N ILE A 228 9.78 -25.19 -8.72
CA ILE A 228 8.57 -24.90 -7.93
C ILE A 228 8.37 -26.01 -6.89
N HIS A 229 8.45 -25.64 -5.60
CA HIS A 229 8.36 -26.62 -4.50
C HIS A 229 6.96 -26.70 -3.88
N THR A 230 6.06 -25.77 -4.25
CA THR A 230 4.69 -25.68 -3.73
C THR A 230 3.70 -25.69 -4.87
N LYS A 231 2.53 -26.29 -4.67
CA LYS A 231 1.45 -26.34 -5.66
C LYS A 231 0.18 -25.76 -5.07
N VAL A 232 -0.44 -24.83 -5.79
CA VAL A 232 -1.78 -24.34 -5.46
C VAL A 232 -2.77 -25.45 -5.79
N LEU A 233 -3.47 -25.97 -4.79
CA LEU A 233 -4.46 -27.02 -4.98
C LEU A 233 -5.83 -26.44 -5.35
N GLU A 234 -6.20 -25.34 -4.67
CA GLU A 234 -7.50 -24.70 -4.85
C GLU A 234 -7.40 -23.20 -4.47
N ILE A 235 -8.12 -22.37 -5.20
CA ILE A 235 -8.35 -20.96 -4.85
C ILE A 235 -9.82 -20.83 -4.47
N VAL A 236 -10.08 -20.66 -3.17
CA VAL A 236 -11.43 -20.44 -2.65
C VAL A 236 -11.77 -18.94 -2.80
N LYS A 237 -12.69 -18.64 -3.71
CA LYS A 237 -13.21 -17.26 -3.83
C LYS A 237 -14.16 -16.98 -2.69
N ALA A 238 -14.00 -15.83 -2.04
CA ALA A 238 -14.97 -15.39 -1.03
C ALA A 238 -16.38 -15.33 -1.65
N ALA A 239 -17.36 -15.92 -0.97
CA ALA A 239 -18.75 -15.95 -1.43
C ALA A 239 -19.43 -14.57 -1.46
N ARG A 240 -18.82 -13.57 -0.82
CA ARG A 240 -19.23 -12.16 -0.85
C ARG A 240 -18.10 -11.31 -1.45
N ALA A 241 -18.48 -10.28 -2.22
CA ALA A 241 -17.53 -9.28 -2.65
C ALA A 241 -16.83 -8.70 -1.41
N MET A 242 -15.50 -8.72 -1.38
CA MET A 242 -14.74 -8.09 -0.31
C MET A 242 -15.02 -6.59 -0.32
N VAL A 243 -15.22 -6.02 0.87
CA VAL A 243 -15.44 -4.58 1.02
C VAL A 243 -14.15 -3.86 0.64
N ASP A 244 -14.23 -3.01 -0.36
CA ASP A 244 -13.11 -2.13 -0.71
C ASP A 244 -13.10 -0.90 0.23
N LEU A 245 -12.44 -1.05 1.37
CA LEU A 245 -12.26 0.04 2.32
C LEU A 245 -11.23 1.07 1.83
N THR A 246 -10.27 0.64 1.01
CA THR A 246 -9.13 1.49 0.62
C THR A 246 -9.49 2.46 -0.51
N GLY A 247 -10.38 2.05 -1.41
CA GLY A 247 -10.89 2.90 -2.49
C GLY A 247 -12.16 3.69 -2.15
N ALA A 248 -12.72 3.52 -0.93
CA ALA A 248 -13.96 4.17 -0.55
C ALA A 248 -13.76 5.65 -0.18
N GLU A 249 -14.61 6.54 -0.71
CA GLU A 249 -14.63 7.96 -0.34
C GLU A 249 -15.20 8.21 1.07
N VAL A 250 -16.06 7.31 1.54
CA VAL A 250 -16.67 7.38 2.88
C VAL A 250 -16.56 6.03 3.57
N VAL A 251 -16.07 6.03 4.79
CA VAL A 251 -15.96 4.83 5.65
C VAL A 251 -16.67 5.10 6.97
N VAL A 252 -17.67 4.29 7.28
CA VAL A 252 -18.37 4.31 8.58
C VAL A 252 -17.90 3.10 9.39
N SER A 253 -17.08 3.32 10.40
CA SER A 253 -16.47 2.24 11.19
C SER A 253 -17.10 2.06 12.56
N VAL A 254 -17.32 0.79 12.93
CA VAL A 254 -17.86 0.42 14.23
C VAL A 254 -16.79 -0.08 15.20
N GLY A 255 -16.90 0.31 16.44
CA GLY A 255 -16.05 -0.15 17.54
C GLY A 255 -16.80 -1.00 18.56
N ARG A 256 -16.12 -1.40 19.64
CA ARG A 256 -16.73 -2.16 20.75
C ARG A 256 -17.93 -1.46 21.42
N GLY A 257 -18.15 -0.18 21.16
CA GLY A 257 -19.32 0.55 21.63
C GLY A 257 -20.65 -0.03 21.17
N ILE A 258 -20.68 -0.88 20.13
CA ILE A 258 -21.88 -1.59 19.66
C ILE A 258 -22.20 -2.85 20.50
N ALA A 259 -21.38 -3.25 21.47
CA ALA A 259 -21.50 -4.50 22.21
C ALA A 259 -22.85 -4.69 22.94
N LYS A 260 -23.57 -3.60 23.23
CA LYS A 260 -24.90 -3.65 23.86
C LYS A 260 -25.95 -4.30 22.94
N ASP A 261 -25.84 -4.06 21.63
CA ASP A 261 -26.72 -4.59 20.58
C ASP A 261 -25.95 -4.57 19.26
N VAL A 262 -25.25 -5.66 18.99
CA VAL A 262 -24.30 -5.78 17.86
C VAL A 262 -25.03 -5.68 16.52
N GLU A 263 -26.14 -6.41 16.36
CA GLU A 263 -26.90 -6.44 15.11
C GLU A 263 -27.44 -5.05 14.77
N LYS A 264 -28.04 -4.37 15.77
CA LYS A 264 -28.53 -3.02 15.60
C LYS A 264 -27.41 -2.01 15.34
N GLY A 265 -26.26 -2.16 16.01
CA GLY A 265 -25.10 -1.29 15.82
C GLY A 265 -24.54 -1.39 14.41
N ILE A 266 -24.43 -2.59 13.85
CA ILE A 266 -23.99 -2.83 12.47
C ILE A 266 -25.03 -2.30 11.48
N ALA A 267 -26.32 -2.58 11.68
CA ALA A 267 -27.40 -2.12 10.80
C ALA A 267 -27.45 -0.58 10.71
N LEU A 268 -27.27 0.12 11.84
CA LEU A 268 -27.18 1.60 11.85
C LEU A 268 -25.96 2.12 11.06
N ALA A 269 -24.83 1.44 11.17
CA ALA A 269 -23.65 1.83 10.42
C ALA A 269 -23.82 1.57 8.91
N GLU A 270 -24.44 0.46 8.53
CA GLU A 270 -24.75 0.12 7.13
C GLU A 270 -25.73 1.14 6.53
N GLU A 271 -26.79 1.51 7.26
CA GLU A 271 -27.78 2.50 6.81
C GLU A 271 -27.11 3.87 6.62
N LEU A 272 -26.30 4.32 7.58
CA LEU A 272 -25.57 5.58 7.49
C LEU A 272 -24.56 5.57 6.33
N ALA A 273 -23.78 4.48 6.19
CA ALA A 273 -22.84 4.30 5.08
C ALA A 273 -23.55 4.35 3.72
N ALA A 274 -24.65 3.63 3.56
CA ALA A 274 -25.44 3.64 2.33
C ALA A 274 -25.97 5.03 1.99
N LEU A 275 -26.45 5.80 2.96
CA LEU A 275 -26.89 7.17 2.77
C LEU A 275 -25.73 8.09 2.37
N MET A 276 -24.53 7.86 2.85
CA MET A 276 -23.34 8.64 2.52
C MET A 276 -22.61 8.15 1.27
N GLY A 277 -23.06 7.06 0.64
CA GLY A 277 -22.39 6.46 -0.52
C GLY A 277 -21.07 5.76 -0.16
N GLY A 278 -20.95 5.29 1.08
CA GLY A 278 -19.74 4.71 1.63
C GLY A 278 -19.86 3.22 1.99
N VAL A 279 -18.88 2.73 2.69
CA VAL A 279 -18.75 1.33 3.13
C VAL A 279 -18.58 1.24 4.64
N VAL A 280 -18.85 0.04 5.20
CA VAL A 280 -18.71 -0.18 6.65
C VAL A 280 -17.35 -0.78 6.97
N GLY A 281 -16.63 -0.13 7.88
CA GLY A 281 -15.39 -0.63 8.49
C GLY A 281 -15.60 -1.09 9.93
N ALA A 282 -14.57 -1.71 10.51
CA ALA A 282 -14.59 -2.19 11.88
C ALA A 282 -13.25 -1.99 12.58
N SER A 283 -13.28 -1.80 13.89
CA SER A 283 -12.06 -1.87 14.69
C SER A 283 -11.64 -3.34 14.89
N ARG A 284 -10.35 -3.57 15.17
CA ARG A 284 -9.82 -4.90 15.48
C ARG A 284 -10.65 -5.63 16.56
N ALA A 285 -11.08 -4.92 17.58
CA ALA A 285 -11.85 -5.51 18.67
C ALA A 285 -13.23 -6.06 18.25
N VAL A 286 -13.82 -5.55 17.18
CA VAL A 286 -15.06 -6.04 16.57
C VAL A 286 -14.80 -7.31 15.78
N VAL A 287 -13.69 -7.36 15.05
CA VAL A 287 -13.24 -8.52 14.26
C VAL A 287 -12.81 -9.65 15.19
N ASP A 288 -12.01 -9.38 16.21
CA ASP A 288 -11.57 -10.36 17.20
C ASP A 288 -12.78 -10.98 17.97
N ALA A 289 -13.86 -10.21 18.15
CA ALA A 289 -15.12 -10.70 18.73
C ALA A 289 -16.00 -11.52 17.76
N GLY A 290 -15.58 -11.62 16.47
CA GLY A 290 -16.34 -12.37 15.45
C GLY A 290 -17.62 -11.68 14.97
N TRP A 291 -17.79 -10.36 15.27
CA TRP A 291 -19.00 -9.62 14.87
C TRP A 291 -18.94 -9.16 13.41
N MET A 292 -17.73 -8.95 12.89
CA MET A 292 -17.47 -8.67 11.49
C MET A 292 -16.22 -9.41 11.02
N THR A 293 -16.09 -9.60 9.71
CA THR A 293 -14.96 -10.30 9.09
C THR A 293 -13.72 -9.41 8.98
N ALA A 294 -12.54 -10.01 8.81
CA ALA A 294 -11.25 -9.31 8.81
C ALA A 294 -11.08 -8.33 7.64
N ASP A 295 -11.83 -8.49 6.56
CA ASP A 295 -11.84 -7.58 5.40
C ASP A 295 -12.43 -6.20 5.72
N HIS A 296 -13.20 -6.08 6.80
CA HIS A 296 -13.69 -4.80 7.34
C HIS A 296 -12.71 -4.11 8.29
N GLN A 297 -11.60 -4.77 8.67
CA GLN A 297 -10.72 -4.24 9.70
C GLN A 297 -9.95 -3.00 9.25
N VAL A 298 -10.12 -1.90 9.97
CA VAL A 298 -9.33 -0.67 9.84
C VAL A 298 -8.31 -0.58 10.98
N GLY A 299 -7.08 -0.24 10.65
CA GLY A 299 -6.00 -0.05 11.60
C GLY A 299 -4.66 -0.58 11.10
N GLN A 300 -3.63 -0.48 11.92
CA GLN A 300 -2.25 -0.88 11.60
C GLN A 300 -2.12 -2.35 11.14
N THR A 301 -2.92 -3.25 11.71
CA THR A 301 -2.93 -4.69 11.38
C THR A 301 -4.06 -5.08 10.43
N GLY A 302 -4.89 -4.11 10.03
CA GLY A 302 -5.94 -4.23 9.03
C GLY A 302 -5.61 -3.40 7.78
N LYS A 303 -6.64 -2.77 7.23
CA LYS A 303 -6.49 -1.85 6.10
C LYS A 303 -6.22 -0.43 6.62
N THR A 304 -5.29 0.28 5.98
CA THR A 304 -5.13 1.72 6.13
C THR A 304 -6.01 2.40 5.10
N VAL A 305 -6.78 3.39 5.53
CA VAL A 305 -7.78 4.09 4.72
C VAL A 305 -7.60 5.60 4.81
N HIS A 306 -7.87 6.30 3.70
CA HIS A 306 -7.80 7.76 3.58
C HIS A 306 -9.06 8.28 2.88
N PRO A 307 -10.27 7.99 3.43
CA PRO A 307 -11.51 8.48 2.85
C PRO A 307 -11.62 10.00 3.01
N ARG A 308 -12.46 10.61 2.19
CA ARG A 308 -12.88 11.99 2.41
C ARG A 308 -13.63 12.16 3.73
N ILE A 309 -14.41 11.15 4.14
CA ILE A 309 -15.11 11.17 5.43
C ILE A 309 -14.92 9.82 6.13
N TYR A 310 -14.42 9.87 7.35
CA TYR A 310 -14.34 8.73 8.25
C TYR A 310 -15.27 8.94 9.46
N VAL A 311 -16.25 8.05 9.64
CA VAL A 311 -17.16 8.11 10.79
C VAL A 311 -16.81 7.00 11.78
N ALA A 312 -16.37 7.35 12.98
CA ALA A 312 -15.99 6.43 14.06
C ALA A 312 -17.11 6.27 15.07
N LEU A 313 -17.82 5.13 15.04
CA LEU A 313 -18.96 4.85 15.91
C LEU A 313 -18.55 3.93 17.07
N GLY A 314 -18.48 4.47 18.29
CA GLY A 314 -18.12 3.70 19.48
C GLY A 314 -16.71 3.11 19.46
N ILE A 315 -15.80 3.74 18.78
CA ILE A 315 -14.36 3.41 18.70
C ILE A 315 -13.63 4.17 19.79
N SER A 316 -12.77 3.50 20.55
CA SER A 316 -12.00 4.14 21.64
C SER A 316 -10.86 5.03 21.12
N GLY A 317 -10.29 4.72 19.95
CA GLY A 317 -9.13 5.44 19.42
C GLY A 317 -7.80 4.88 19.91
N ALA A 318 -7.68 3.57 20.03
CA ALA A 318 -6.37 2.93 20.23
C ALA A 318 -5.40 3.37 19.12
N ILE A 319 -4.12 3.54 19.46
CA ILE A 319 -3.08 4.04 18.57
C ILE A 319 -3.03 3.25 17.26
N GLN A 320 -3.17 1.92 17.36
CA GLN A 320 -3.16 1.05 16.19
C GLN A 320 -4.36 1.28 15.26
N HIS A 321 -5.50 1.73 15.80
CA HIS A 321 -6.67 2.09 14.98
C HIS A 321 -6.46 3.47 14.35
N LYS A 322 -6.02 4.47 15.14
CA LYS A 322 -5.72 5.82 14.66
C LYS A 322 -4.72 5.78 13.51
N ALA A 323 -3.65 4.98 13.61
CA ALA A 323 -2.66 4.80 12.55
C ALA A 323 -3.21 4.29 11.21
N GLY A 324 -4.42 3.74 11.19
CA GLY A 324 -5.07 3.27 9.97
C GLY A 324 -6.10 4.23 9.37
N MET A 325 -6.39 5.39 10.01
CA MET A 325 -7.46 6.28 9.54
C MET A 325 -7.24 7.76 9.82
N GLN A 326 -6.23 8.13 10.61
CA GLN A 326 -6.03 9.52 11.06
C GLN A 326 -5.73 10.51 9.93
N ASP A 327 -5.29 10.03 8.76
CA ASP A 327 -4.99 10.85 7.59
C ASP A 327 -6.22 11.01 6.67
N SER A 328 -7.44 10.68 7.14
CA SER A 328 -8.70 10.98 6.45
C SER A 328 -8.93 12.48 6.38
N GLU A 329 -9.59 12.99 5.32
CA GLU A 329 -9.80 14.44 5.14
C GLU A 329 -10.76 15.04 6.19
N CYS A 330 -11.73 14.25 6.67
CA CYS A 330 -12.66 14.64 7.72
C CYS A 330 -13.00 13.43 8.61
N ILE A 331 -12.80 13.58 9.91
CA ILE A 331 -13.06 12.53 10.90
C ILE A 331 -14.19 12.96 11.83
N ILE A 332 -15.28 12.19 11.84
CA ILE A 332 -16.42 12.37 12.73
C ILE A 332 -16.43 11.23 13.75
N ALA A 333 -16.35 11.56 15.04
CA ALA A 333 -16.34 10.55 16.10
C ALA A 333 -17.57 10.64 17.00
N VAL A 334 -18.20 9.48 17.25
CA VAL A 334 -19.29 9.35 18.22
C VAL A 334 -18.85 8.37 19.31
N ASN A 335 -18.73 8.84 20.54
CA ASN A 335 -18.36 8.02 21.70
C ASN A 335 -19.07 8.51 22.97
N LYS A 336 -19.38 7.57 23.90
CA LYS A 336 -19.97 7.88 25.20
C LYS A 336 -19.00 8.55 26.16
N SER A 337 -17.72 8.23 26.03
CA SER A 337 -16.66 8.80 26.89
C SER A 337 -16.12 10.05 26.23
N ASP A 338 -16.18 11.16 26.95
CA ASP A 338 -15.63 12.47 26.56
C ASP A 338 -14.11 12.49 26.52
N VAL A 339 -13.46 11.56 27.22
CA VAL A 339 -12.00 11.38 27.27
C VAL A 339 -11.52 10.27 26.31
N ALA A 340 -12.34 9.83 25.37
CA ALA A 340 -11.93 8.79 24.42
C ALA A 340 -10.82 9.31 23.48
N PRO A 341 -9.68 8.61 23.35
CA PRO A 341 -8.56 9.06 22.51
C PRO A 341 -8.90 9.25 21.02
N ILE A 342 -10.04 8.76 20.54
CA ILE A 342 -10.51 9.02 19.18
C ILE A 342 -10.77 10.51 18.94
N PHE A 343 -11.16 11.26 19.96
CA PHE A 343 -11.43 12.68 19.86
C PHE A 343 -10.17 13.53 19.63
N GLU A 344 -8.98 13.00 19.93
CA GLU A 344 -7.71 13.68 19.64
C GLU A 344 -7.45 13.88 18.14
N VAL A 345 -8.03 12.99 17.31
CA VAL A 345 -7.86 13.02 15.85
C VAL A 345 -9.16 13.37 15.11
N ALA A 346 -10.25 13.59 15.82
CA ALA A 346 -11.55 13.90 15.22
C ALA A 346 -11.69 15.39 14.94
N ASP A 347 -12.12 15.75 13.72
CA ASP A 347 -12.52 17.12 13.38
C ASP A 347 -13.85 17.47 14.04
N TYR A 348 -14.74 16.48 14.16
CA TYR A 348 -16.05 16.62 14.83
C TYR A 348 -16.26 15.49 15.84
N GLY A 349 -16.41 15.86 17.11
CA GLY A 349 -16.66 14.92 18.20
C GLY A 349 -18.07 15.07 18.77
N ILE A 350 -18.82 13.96 18.82
CA ILE A 350 -20.12 13.91 19.47
C ILE A 350 -20.04 12.99 20.68
N CYS A 351 -20.10 13.57 21.88
CA CYS A 351 -20.15 12.81 23.14
C CYS A 351 -21.58 12.33 23.38
N GLY A 352 -21.86 11.04 23.15
CA GLY A 352 -23.20 10.50 23.28
C GLY A 352 -23.32 8.99 23.00
N ASP A 353 -24.51 8.48 23.27
CA ASP A 353 -24.86 7.07 22.93
C ASP A 353 -25.08 6.95 21.42
N LEU A 354 -24.25 6.16 20.74
CA LEU A 354 -24.36 5.93 19.29
C LEU A 354 -25.77 5.43 18.88
N PHE A 355 -26.44 4.66 19.74
CA PHE A 355 -27.81 4.17 19.47
C PHE A 355 -28.90 5.29 19.52
N LYS A 356 -28.55 6.47 20.01
CA LYS A 356 -29.39 7.67 19.95
C LYS A 356 -28.89 8.66 18.89
N VAL A 357 -27.58 8.85 18.81
CA VAL A 357 -26.96 9.84 17.90
C VAL A 357 -27.08 9.41 16.43
N VAL A 358 -26.73 8.14 16.12
CA VAL A 358 -26.73 7.68 14.71
C VAL A 358 -28.11 7.72 14.06
N PRO A 359 -29.21 7.32 14.70
CA PRO A 359 -30.55 7.52 14.14
C PRO A 359 -30.87 8.98 13.80
N MET A 360 -30.47 9.92 14.66
CA MET A 360 -30.66 11.35 14.38
C MET A 360 -29.82 11.80 13.16
N MET A 361 -28.57 11.34 13.04
CA MET A 361 -27.73 11.59 11.87
C MET A 361 -28.39 11.06 10.59
N ILE A 362 -28.96 9.85 10.64
CA ILE A 362 -29.65 9.22 9.52
C ILE A 362 -30.89 10.05 9.10
N GLU A 363 -31.69 10.53 10.06
CA GLU A 363 -32.87 11.37 9.80
C GLU A 363 -32.47 12.69 9.11
N GLU A 364 -31.46 13.38 9.62
CA GLU A 364 -30.95 14.62 9.03
C GLU A 364 -30.39 14.39 7.62
N MET A 365 -29.62 13.31 7.41
CA MET A 365 -29.11 12.96 6.08
C MET A 365 -30.24 12.68 5.06
N LYS A 366 -31.33 12.03 5.51
CA LYS A 366 -32.50 11.81 4.67
C LYS A 366 -33.24 13.12 4.35
N ALA A 367 -33.23 14.07 5.29
CA ALA A 367 -33.84 15.38 5.06
C ALA A 367 -33.06 16.23 4.05
N LEU A 368 -31.73 16.16 4.07
CA LEU A 368 -30.85 16.88 3.14
C LEU A 368 -30.88 16.32 1.70
N LYS A 369 -31.32 15.09 1.51
CA LYS A 369 -31.44 14.46 0.17
C LYS A 369 -32.82 14.65 -0.49
N LYS A 370 -33.78 15.28 0.20
CA LYS A 370 -35.08 15.68 -0.33
C LYS A 370 -34.99 17.07 -0.95
#